data_d7db5290ed1bdb73fe9deb249eccda7c
#
_entry.id   d7db5290ed1bdb73fe9deb249eccda7c
#
_cell.length_a   1.000
_cell.length_b   1.000
_cell.length_c   1.000
_cell.angle_alpha   90.00
_cell.angle_beta   90.00
_cell.angle_gamma   90.00
#
_symmetry.space_group_name_H-M   'P 1'
#
loop_
_entity.id
_entity.type
_entity.pdbx_description
1 polymer ?
#
loop_
_entity_poly.entity_id
_entity_poly.type
_entity_poly.pdbx_seq_one_letter_code
_entity_poly.pdbx_strand_id
1 'polypeptide(L)'
;MSSNNHSYHLVEPSPWPAVGAAAGFVLALGGAMYMHEYEYGGITSLVGFGLVFLTMFYWWRDIVREGEFQGHHSPIVQIGLRYGMMLFIASEVMFFVAFFWAFFDSSLYPDTGVWPPEGIETFDPFDLPLINLSLIHI
;
A
#
# COMPACT_ATOMS: atom_id res chain seq x y z
N MET A 1 13.21 20.62 31.04
CA MET A 1 12.38 20.66 29.83
C MET A 1 12.92 21.78 28.96
N SER A 2 13.68 21.49 27.91
CA SER A 2 14.15 22.52 26.97
C SER A 2 12.94 22.95 26.14
N SER A 3 12.56 24.22 26.26
CA SER A 3 11.53 24.82 25.40
C SER A 3 12.07 24.83 23.97
N ASN A 4 11.66 23.89 23.14
CA ASN A 4 11.97 23.90 21.73
C ASN A 4 11.37 25.18 21.11
N ASN A 5 12.23 26.11 20.73
CA ASN A 5 11.84 27.41 20.18
C ASN A 5 11.53 27.35 18.67
N HIS A 6 11.10 26.18 18.18
CA HIS A 6 10.72 25.95 16.78
C HIS A 6 9.48 25.06 16.67
N SER A 7 8.75 25.21 15.56
CA SER A 7 7.50 24.50 15.29
C SER A 7 7.71 23.10 14.63
N TYR A 8 8.96 22.68 14.48
CA TYR A 8 9.26 21.38 13.86
C TYR A 8 9.13 20.25 14.89
N HIS A 9 8.58 19.11 14.43
CA HIS A 9 8.63 17.87 15.19
C HIS A 9 9.97 17.19 14.92
N LEU A 10 10.88 17.28 15.88
CA LEU A 10 12.13 16.52 15.86
C LEU A 10 11.84 15.14 16.41
N VAL A 11 11.82 14.15 15.51
CA VAL A 11 11.58 12.75 15.84
C VAL A 11 12.78 12.17 16.57
N GLU A 12 12.56 11.45 17.67
CA GLU A 12 13.63 10.70 18.34
C GLU A 12 14.19 9.60 17.40
N PRO A 13 15.49 9.28 17.47
CA PRO A 13 16.07 8.21 16.66
C PRO A 13 15.33 6.90 16.86
N SER A 14 14.80 6.34 15.79
CA SER A 14 14.00 5.10 15.79
C SER A 14 14.62 4.09 14.82
N PRO A 15 14.58 2.79 15.13
CA PRO A 15 15.14 1.76 14.25
C PRO A 15 14.23 1.43 13.05
N TRP A 16 12.98 1.88 13.06
CA TRP A 16 11.95 1.46 12.10
C TRP A 16 12.31 1.74 10.63
N PRO A 17 12.91 2.90 10.27
CA PRO A 17 13.31 3.13 8.88
C PRO A 17 14.33 2.11 8.37
N ALA A 18 15.33 1.75 9.18
CA ALA A 18 16.32 0.76 8.81
C ALA A 18 15.75 -0.65 8.74
N VAL A 19 14.90 -1.02 9.71
CA VAL A 19 14.20 -2.31 9.73
C VAL A 19 13.24 -2.41 8.54
N GLY A 20 12.50 -1.34 8.23
CA GLY A 20 11.60 -1.28 7.08
C GLY A 20 12.33 -1.42 5.74
N ALA A 21 13.49 -0.77 5.60
CA ALA A 21 14.31 -0.91 4.41
C ALA A 21 14.82 -2.35 4.22
N ALA A 22 15.31 -2.99 5.28
CA ALA A 22 15.74 -4.38 5.25
C ALA A 22 14.57 -5.34 4.95
N ALA A 23 13.42 -5.12 5.57
CA ALA A 23 12.20 -5.93 5.34
C ALA A 23 11.71 -5.79 3.88
N GLY A 24 11.67 -4.57 3.34
CA GLY A 24 11.31 -4.31 1.95
C GLY A 24 12.30 -4.96 0.96
N PHE A 25 13.58 -4.92 1.27
CA PHE A 25 14.61 -5.60 0.46
C PHE A 25 14.38 -7.12 0.44
N VAL A 26 14.17 -7.74 1.59
CA VAL A 26 13.90 -9.20 1.67
C VAL A 26 12.63 -9.57 0.92
N LEU A 27 11.57 -8.75 1.03
CA LEU A 27 10.32 -8.96 0.30
C LEU A 27 10.52 -8.88 -1.22
N ALA A 28 11.20 -7.84 -1.71
CA ALA A 28 11.46 -7.65 -3.13
C ALA A 28 12.37 -8.74 -3.69
N LEU A 29 13.43 -9.10 -2.98
CA LEU A 29 14.32 -10.18 -3.35
C LEU A 29 13.58 -11.52 -3.40
N GLY A 30 12.79 -11.82 -2.37
CA GLY A 30 11.99 -13.05 -2.31
C GLY A 30 10.97 -13.12 -3.45
N GLY A 31 10.30 -12.01 -3.76
CA GLY A 31 9.39 -11.92 -4.90
C GLY A 31 10.07 -12.17 -6.24
N ALA A 32 11.24 -11.55 -6.47
CA ALA A 32 12.04 -11.78 -7.67
C ALA A 32 12.49 -13.25 -7.77
N MET A 33 12.97 -13.81 -6.67
CA MET A 33 13.36 -15.23 -6.62
C MET A 33 12.18 -16.15 -6.92
N TYR A 34 10.99 -15.84 -6.38
CA TYR A 34 9.79 -16.63 -6.64
C TYR A 34 9.37 -16.58 -8.10
N MET A 35 9.41 -15.41 -8.74
CA MET A 35 9.10 -15.25 -10.17
C MET A 35 10.08 -15.96 -11.09
N HIS A 36 11.33 -16.17 -10.65
CA HIS A 36 12.36 -16.91 -11.38
C HIS A 36 12.48 -18.37 -10.95
N GLU A 37 11.48 -18.91 -10.24
CA GLU A 37 11.39 -20.32 -9.82
C GLU A 37 12.55 -20.81 -8.94
N TYR A 38 13.21 -19.92 -8.19
CA TYR A 38 14.22 -20.33 -7.20
C TYR A 38 13.57 -21.06 -6.02
N GLU A 39 14.21 -22.12 -5.54
CA GLU A 39 13.68 -23.08 -4.56
C GLU A 39 13.15 -22.42 -3.26
N TYR A 40 13.77 -21.33 -2.78
CA TYR A 40 13.36 -20.67 -1.52
C TYR A 40 12.65 -19.33 -1.76
N GLY A 41 12.33 -18.97 -3.00
CA GLY A 41 11.74 -17.67 -3.33
C GLY A 41 10.45 -17.38 -2.59
N GLY A 42 9.52 -18.34 -2.53
CA GLY A 42 8.25 -18.18 -1.85
C GLY A 42 8.39 -18.00 -0.34
N ILE A 43 9.25 -18.77 0.32
CA ILE A 43 9.50 -18.66 1.76
C ILE A 43 10.15 -17.31 2.08
N THR A 44 11.15 -16.89 1.31
CA THR A 44 11.83 -15.60 1.47
C THR A 44 10.84 -14.43 1.30
N SER A 45 9.94 -14.51 0.32
CA SER A 45 8.88 -13.50 0.12
C SER A 45 7.91 -13.42 1.30
N LEU A 46 7.46 -14.58 1.81
CA LEU A 46 6.57 -14.63 2.98
C LEU A 46 7.22 -14.06 4.25
N VAL A 47 8.49 -14.38 4.47
CA VAL A 47 9.26 -13.82 5.59
C VAL A 47 9.39 -12.30 5.44
N GLY A 48 9.74 -11.81 4.24
CA GLY A 48 9.80 -10.38 3.94
C GLY A 48 8.47 -9.68 4.18
N PHE A 49 7.37 -10.26 3.74
CA PHE A 49 6.02 -9.77 3.96
C PHE A 49 5.68 -9.67 5.46
N GLY A 50 5.96 -10.71 6.23
CA GLY A 50 5.78 -10.71 7.67
C GLY A 50 6.60 -9.63 8.38
N LEU A 51 7.86 -9.43 7.99
CA LEU A 51 8.73 -8.38 8.53
C LEU A 51 8.21 -6.98 8.20
N VAL A 52 7.70 -6.74 6.99
CA VAL A 52 7.07 -5.47 6.60
C VAL A 52 5.86 -5.19 7.48
N PHE A 53 4.96 -6.18 7.67
CA PHE A 53 3.79 -6.04 8.54
C PHE A 53 4.17 -5.71 9.99
N LEU A 54 5.14 -6.42 10.55
CA LEU A 54 5.63 -6.15 11.90
C LEU A 54 6.20 -4.72 12.02
N THR A 55 6.99 -4.30 11.03
CA THR A 55 7.55 -2.95 10.98
C THR A 55 6.44 -1.90 10.94
N MET A 56 5.44 -2.07 10.07
CA MET A 56 4.29 -1.18 9.97
C MET A 56 3.54 -1.08 11.30
N PHE A 57 3.25 -2.22 11.93
CA PHE A 57 2.52 -2.25 13.19
C PHE A 57 3.24 -1.48 14.30
N TYR A 58 4.53 -1.74 14.51
CA TYR A 58 5.29 -1.09 15.57
C TYR A 58 5.56 0.38 15.26
N TRP A 59 5.87 0.72 14.02
CA TRP A 59 6.11 2.11 13.62
C TRP A 59 4.83 2.96 13.78
N TRP A 60 3.69 2.47 13.31
CA TRP A 60 2.43 3.20 13.47
C TRP A 60 1.99 3.31 14.93
N ARG A 61 2.21 2.26 15.71
CA ARG A 61 1.98 2.34 17.16
C ARG A 61 2.77 3.48 17.79
N ASP A 62 4.04 3.63 17.43
CA ASP A 62 4.89 4.68 17.96
C ASP A 62 4.42 6.07 17.49
N ILE A 63 4.00 6.24 16.23
CA ILE A 63 3.40 7.49 15.71
C ILE A 63 2.13 7.87 16.51
N VAL A 64 1.27 6.91 16.79
CA VAL A 64 0.05 7.14 17.60
C VAL A 64 0.42 7.59 19.00
N ARG A 65 1.42 6.96 19.62
CA ARG A 65 1.90 7.35 20.96
C ARG A 65 2.47 8.76 20.98
N GLU A 66 3.24 9.13 19.98
CA GLU A 66 3.78 10.49 19.81
C GLU A 66 2.68 11.54 19.66
N GLY A 67 1.63 11.21 18.90
CA GLY A 67 0.52 12.12 18.64
C GLY A 67 -0.43 12.28 19.82
N GLU A 68 -0.90 11.18 20.39
CA GLU A 68 -1.97 11.19 21.41
C GLU A 68 -1.45 11.33 22.83
N PHE A 69 -0.32 10.66 23.17
CA PHE A 69 0.16 10.62 24.54
C PHE A 69 1.30 11.59 24.83
N GLN A 70 2.13 11.91 23.84
CA GLN A 70 3.27 12.81 24.02
C GLN A 70 3.00 14.23 23.53
N GLY A 71 1.92 14.45 22.76
CA GLY A 71 1.51 15.76 22.28
C GLY A 71 2.49 16.42 21.31
N HIS A 72 3.31 15.62 20.62
CA HIS A 72 4.33 16.12 19.69
C HIS A 72 3.75 16.60 18.35
N HIS A 73 2.50 16.27 18.06
CA HIS A 73 1.84 16.68 16.83
C HIS A 73 1.31 18.12 16.93
N SER A 74 2.17 19.08 16.62
CA SER A 74 1.77 20.49 16.48
C SER A 74 0.72 20.68 15.37
N PRO A 75 -0.04 21.79 15.34
CA PRO A 75 -1.02 22.05 14.27
C PRO A 75 -0.42 21.95 12.86
N ILE A 76 0.84 22.36 12.67
CA ILE A 76 1.55 22.26 11.39
C ILE A 76 1.78 20.79 11.00
N VAL A 77 2.18 19.95 11.95
CA VAL A 77 2.37 18.50 11.73
C VAL A 77 1.04 17.84 11.37
N GLN A 78 -0.05 18.20 12.04
CA GLN A 78 -1.39 17.68 11.74
C GLN A 78 -1.86 18.05 10.33
N ILE A 79 -1.58 19.29 9.88
CA ILE A 79 -1.86 19.72 8.50
C ILE A 79 -1.02 18.88 7.54
N GLY A 80 0.27 18.67 7.80
CA GLY A 80 1.14 17.83 6.98
C GLY A 80 0.62 16.41 6.84
N LEU A 81 0.15 15.79 7.93
CA LEU A 81 -0.44 14.44 7.90
C LEU A 81 -1.73 14.38 7.08
N ARG A 82 -2.58 15.42 7.16
CA ARG A 82 -3.80 15.52 6.33
C ARG A 82 -3.46 15.64 4.84
N TYR A 83 -2.47 16.46 4.46
CA TYR A 83 -2.00 16.53 3.08
C TYR A 83 -1.43 15.20 2.61
N GLY A 84 -0.67 14.49 3.45
CA GLY A 84 -0.19 13.15 3.16
C GLY A 84 -1.32 12.18 2.86
N MET A 85 -2.39 12.19 3.66
CA MET A 85 -3.58 11.36 3.40
C MET A 85 -4.30 11.75 2.10
N MET A 86 -4.44 13.04 1.80
CA MET A 86 -5.03 13.47 0.53
C MET A 86 -4.22 13.02 -0.68
N LEU A 87 -2.89 13.08 -0.61
CA LEU A 87 -2.01 12.57 -1.66
C LEU A 87 -2.10 11.04 -1.80
N PHE A 88 -2.21 10.33 -0.68
CA PHE A 88 -2.42 8.88 -0.70
C PHE A 88 -3.74 8.53 -1.41
N ILE A 89 -4.85 9.19 -1.05
CA ILE A 89 -6.15 9.00 -1.72
C ILE A 89 -6.05 9.34 -3.21
N ALA A 90 -5.35 10.41 -3.58
CA ALA A 90 -5.12 10.76 -4.97
C ALA A 90 -4.36 9.65 -5.71
N SER A 91 -3.36 9.02 -5.09
CA SER A 91 -2.63 7.89 -5.68
C SER A 91 -3.52 6.67 -5.90
N GLU A 92 -4.43 6.38 -4.96
CA GLU A 92 -5.42 5.30 -5.10
C GLU A 92 -6.40 5.58 -6.26
N VAL A 93 -6.87 6.82 -6.38
CA VAL A 93 -7.71 7.22 -7.54
C VAL A 93 -6.95 7.03 -8.85
N MET A 94 -5.68 7.44 -8.93
CA MET A 94 -4.86 7.26 -10.13
C MET A 94 -4.60 5.78 -10.45
N PHE A 95 -4.49 4.92 -9.44
CA PHE A 95 -4.41 3.48 -9.61
C PHE A 95 -5.66 2.95 -10.34
N PHE A 96 -6.86 3.33 -9.90
CA PHE A 96 -8.10 2.96 -10.57
C PHE A 96 -8.19 3.56 -11.97
N VAL A 97 -7.81 4.80 -12.16
CA VAL A 97 -7.78 5.46 -13.50
C VAL A 97 -6.92 4.65 -14.47
N ALA A 98 -5.76 4.17 -14.04
CA ALA A 98 -4.87 3.38 -14.91
C ALA A 98 -5.53 2.07 -15.36
N PHE A 99 -6.17 1.33 -14.43
CA PHE A 99 -6.85 0.08 -14.76
C PHE A 99 -8.09 0.28 -15.62
N PHE A 100 -8.90 1.29 -15.31
CA PHE A 100 -10.07 1.61 -16.14
C PHE A 100 -9.65 2.09 -17.54
N TRP A 101 -8.58 2.86 -17.64
CA TRP A 101 -8.06 3.26 -18.94
C TRP A 101 -7.64 2.04 -19.77
N ALA A 102 -6.83 1.16 -19.20
CA ALA A 102 -6.38 -0.07 -19.87
C ALA A 102 -7.58 -0.93 -20.32
N PHE A 103 -8.60 -1.08 -19.44
CA PHE A 103 -9.82 -1.81 -19.78
C PHE A 103 -10.58 -1.16 -20.94
N PHE A 104 -10.84 0.14 -20.88
CA PHE A 104 -11.59 0.82 -21.92
C PHE A 104 -10.81 0.94 -23.25
N ASP A 105 -9.50 1.13 -23.18
CA ASP A 105 -8.65 1.11 -24.36
C ASP A 105 -8.75 -0.24 -25.08
N SER A 106 -8.54 -1.33 -24.36
CA SER A 106 -8.63 -2.67 -24.93
C SER A 106 -10.04 -3.07 -25.38
N SER A 107 -11.09 -2.57 -24.71
CA SER A 107 -12.47 -2.94 -25.05
C SER A 107 -13.03 -2.14 -26.21
N LEU A 108 -12.66 -0.85 -26.35
CA LEU A 108 -13.12 0.02 -27.44
C LEU A 108 -12.25 -0.11 -28.69
N TYR A 109 -10.97 -0.43 -28.54
CA TYR A 109 -9.99 -0.58 -29.62
C TYR A 109 -9.26 -1.92 -29.52
N PRO A 110 -9.98 -3.05 -29.63
CA PRO A 110 -9.36 -4.36 -29.51
C PRO A 110 -8.39 -4.62 -30.68
N ASP A 111 -7.15 -5.05 -30.38
CA ASP A 111 -6.10 -5.34 -31.36
C ASP A 111 -6.53 -6.38 -32.40
N THR A 112 -7.35 -7.34 -31.99
CA THR A 112 -7.88 -8.42 -32.85
C THR A 112 -9.24 -8.09 -33.46
N GLY A 113 -9.81 -6.91 -33.16
CA GLY A 113 -11.16 -6.49 -33.58
C GLY A 113 -12.31 -7.23 -32.86
N VAL A 114 -12.00 -8.10 -31.88
CA VAL A 114 -12.98 -8.87 -31.10
C VAL A 114 -12.73 -8.66 -29.60
N TRP A 115 -13.82 -8.43 -28.86
CA TRP A 115 -13.81 -8.35 -27.40
C TRP A 115 -14.84 -9.33 -26.81
N PRO A 116 -14.51 -10.08 -25.72
CA PRO A 116 -13.20 -10.17 -25.05
C PRO A 116 -12.13 -10.91 -25.91
N PRO A 117 -10.83 -10.72 -25.63
CA PRO A 117 -9.76 -11.42 -26.31
C PRO A 117 -9.90 -12.95 -26.21
N GLU A 118 -9.44 -13.67 -27.23
CA GLU A 118 -9.48 -15.13 -27.24
C GLU A 118 -8.73 -15.72 -26.02
N GLY A 119 -9.39 -16.67 -25.35
CA GLY A 119 -8.84 -17.33 -24.15
C GLY A 119 -9.22 -16.66 -22.83
N ILE A 120 -9.97 -15.56 -22.84
CA ILE A 120 -10.52 -14.94 -21.63
C ILE A 120 -11.98 -15.36 -21.45
N GLU A 121 -12.26 -16.13 -20.41
CA GLU A 121 -13.62 -16.42 -19.97
C GLU A 121 -14.11 -15.28 -19.06
N THR A 122 -15.22 -14.67 -19.42
CA THR A 122 -15.85 -13.61 -18.61
C THR A 122 -16.58 -14.22 -17.41
N PHE A 123 -16.42 -13.62 -16.24
CA PHE A 123 -17.15 -14.03 -15.05
C PHE A 123 -18.64 -13.72 -15.19
N ASP A 124 -19.48 -14.63 -14.65
CA ASP A 124 -20.90 -14.33 -14.50
C ASP A 124 -21.09 -13.20 -13.47
N PRO A 125 -21.66 -12.04 -13.85
CA PRO A 125 -21.86 -10.92 -12.95
C PRO A 125 -22.79 -11.23 -11.77
N PHE A 126 -23.63 -12.26 -11.86
CA PHE A 126 -24.58 -12.69 -10.82
C PHE A 126 -24.02 -13.71 -9.83
N ASP A 127 -22.79 -14.17 -10.02
CA ASP A 127 -22.06 -15.08 -9.10
C ASP A 127 -21.25 -14.29 -8.07
N LEU A 128 -19.98 -14.62 -7.87
CA LEU A 128 -19.09 -13.98 -6.89
C LEU A 128 -19.04 -12.44 -6.97
N PRO A 129 -19.07 -11.80 -8.16
CA PRO A 129 -19.07 -10.34 -8.24
C PRO A 129 -20.27 -9.70 -7.55
N LEU A 130 -21.47 -10.28 -7.70
CA LEU A 130 -22.69 -9.78 -7.03
C LEU A 130 -22.61 -9.95 -5.51
N ILE A 131 -22.09 -11.08 -5.04
CA ILE A 131 -21.89 -11.34 -3.60
C ILE A 131 -20.93 -10.32 -3.01
N ASN A 132 -19.79 -10.08 -3.65
CA ASN A 132 -18.83 -9.08 -3.21
C ASN A 132 -19.43 -7.67 -3.15
N LEU A 133 -20.22 -7.30 -4.17
CA LEU A 133 -20.92 -6.01 -4.17
C LEU A 133 -21.94 -5.90 -3.05
N SER A 134 -22.65 -6.98 -2.71
CA SER A 134 -23.62 -6.99 -1.63
C SER A 134 -22.99 -6.82 -0.25
N LEU A 135 -21.76 -7.31 -0.05
CA LEU A 135 -21.04 -7.20 1.23
C LEU A 135 -20.66 -5.77 1.60
N ILE A 136 -20.49 -4.87 0.63
CA ILE A 136 -20.19 -3.46 0.92
C ILE A 136 -21.39 -2.69 1.49
N HIS A 137 -22.60 -3.27 1.43
CA HIS A 137 -23.84 -2.65 1.93
C HIS A 137 -24.23 -3.16 3.33
N ILE A 138 -23.43 -4.03 3.93
CA ILE A 138 -23.61 -4.52 5.30
C ILE A 138 -22.78 -3.67 6.25
#